data_95099f0fed77e1fb2e6aaad11150d2ea
#
_entry.id   95099f0fed77e1fb2e6aaad11150d2ea
#
_cell.length_a   1.000
_cell.length_b   1.000
_cell.length_c   1.000
_cell.angle_alpha   90.00
_cell.angle_beta   90.00
_cell.angle_gamma   90.00
#
_symmetry.space_group_name_H-M   'P 1'
#
loop_
_entity.id
_entity.type
_entity.pdbx_description
1 polymer ?
#
loop_
_entity_poly.entity_id
_entity_poly.type
_entity_poly.pdbx_seq_one_letter_code
_entity_poly.pdbx_strand_id
1 'polypeptide(L)'
;MAKKKFSAGLTVLSCFLALVIGFAAAFFLYTYIKRPTGGDAYISGDLSIHFMELGNNYTGDSIYIKAGDTDILIDAGSRADSTDTTAAYIDQYCTDGVLEYVIATHADQDHIAGFAGSNSSPSMFDRFTCETIITFNLTNQKMETASGNPTLYAKYVDQLQEAVDAGATHYTALQCCNNEDGAQRVFEVSDGIEMEILYNY
;
A
#
# COMPACT_ATOMS: atom_id res chain seq x y z
N MET A 1 46.01 6.67 52.12
CA MET A 1 45.21 6.47 50.90
C MET A 1 43.84 5.92 51.29
N ALA A 2 42.76 6.70 51.18
CA ALA A 2 41.41 6.28 51.51
C ALA A 2 40.81 5.49 50.33
N LYS A 3 40.49 4.21 50.52
CA LYS A 3 39.75 3.39 49.54
C LYS A 3 38.28 3.89 49.49
N LYS A 4 37.89 4.51 48.36
CA LYS A 4 36.48 4.84 48.08
C LYS A 4 35.67 3.53 48.10
N LYS A 5 34.81 3.33 49.11
CA LYS A 5 33.81 2.26 49.10
C LYS A 5 32.75 2.62 48.06
N PHE A 6 32.71 1.94 46.94
CA PHE A 6 31.55 2.01 46.02
C PHE A 6 30.30 1.47 46.73
N SER A 7 29.23 2.23 46.72
CA SER A 7 27.95 1.80 47.29
C SER A 7 27.38 0.68 46.45
N ALA A 8 27.03 -0.45 47.06
CA ALA A 8 26.43 -1.60 46.37
C ALA A 8 25.20 -1.20 45.52
N GLY A 9 24.41 -0.21 45.98
CA GLY A 9 23.30 0.34 45.24
C GLY A 9 23.68 1.02 43.93
N LEU A 10 24.82 1.74 43.91
CA LEU A 10 25.28 2.41 42.70
C LEU A 10 25.77 1.39 41.63
N THR A 11 26.40 0.30 42.10
CA THR A 11 26.81 -0.80 41.22
C THR A 11 25.63 -1.56 40.61
N VAL A 12 24.58 -1.87 41.39
CA VAL A 12 23.36 -2.50 40.91
C VAL A 12 22.63 -1.61 39.89
N LEU A 13 22.52 -0.29 40.16
CA LEU A 13 21.91 0.67 39.25
C LEU A 13 22.67 0.77 37.91
N SER A 14 24.01 0.78 37.96
CA SER A 14 24.84 0.86 36.75
C SER A 14 24.75 -0.44 35.91
N CYS A 15 24.70 -1.61 36.57
CA CYS A 15 24.47 -2.88 35.85
C CYS A 15 23.08 -2.95 35.20
N PHE A 16 22.03 -2.47 35.89
CA PHE A 16 20.67 -2.42 35.36
C PHE A 16 20.59 -1.48 34.14
N LEU A 17 21.18 -0.30 34.25
CA LEU A 17 21.23 0.67 33.15
C LEU A 17 21.97 0.12 31.92
N ALA A 18 23.10 -0.58 32.13
CA ALA A 18 23.87 -1.21 31.05
C ALA A 18 23.05 -2.32 30.36
N LEU A 19 22.26 -3.11 31.12
CA LEU A 19 21.36 -4.12 30.56
C LEU A 19 20.25 -3.50 29.72
N VAL A 20 19.63 -2.42 30.20
CA VAL A 20 18.55 -1.72 29.44
C VAL A 20 19.11 -1.12 28.14
N ILE A 21 20.28 -0.47 28.20
CA ILE A 21 20.92 0.10 27.01
C ILE A 21 21.33 -1.03 26.04
N GLY A 22 21.87 -2.13 26.54
CA GLY A 22 22.24 -3.27 25.73
C GLY A 22 21.02 -3.92 25.04
N PHE A 23 19.90 -4.03 25.77
CA PHE A 23 18.66 -4.56 25.21
C PHE A 23 18.05 -3.61 24.15
N ALA A 24 18.06 -2.31 24.41
CA ALA A 24 17.61 -1.31 23.45
C ALA A 24 18.46 -1.32 22.17
N ALA A 25 19.78 -1.35 22.33
CA ALA A 25 20.69 -1.42 21.19
C ALA A 25 20.53 -2.72 20.38
N ALA A 26 20.36 -3.87 21.06
CA ALA A 26 20.10 -5.14 20.40
C ALA A 26 18.74 -5.16 19.69
N PHE A 27 17.71 -4.56 20.28
CA PHE A 27 16.39 -4.41 19.67
C PHE A 27 16.44 -3.50 18.43
N PHE A 28 17.11 -2.35 18.51
CA PHE A 28 17.31 -1.48 17.35
C PHE A 28 18.15 -2.14 16.26
N LEU A 29 19.20 -2.89 16.63
CA LEU A 29 20.01 -3.62 15.67
C LEU A 29 19.20 -4.76 15.04
N TYR A 30 18.39 -5.49 15.82
CA TYR A 30 17.49 -6.53 15.33
C TYR A 30 16.45 -5.96 14.37
N THR A 31 15.80 -4.84 14.71
CA THR A 31 14.82 -4.18 13.83
C THR A 31 15.47 -3.59 12.59
N TYR A 32 16.73 -3.11 12.72
CA TYR A 32 17.51 -2.62 11.58
C TYR A 32 17.93 -3.74 10.63
N ILE A 33 18.36 -4.89 11.17
CA ILE A 33 18.76 -6.08 10.37
C ILE A 33 17.51 -6.79 9.80
N LYS A 34 16.39 -6.78 10.54
CA LYS A 34 15.09 -7.34 10.09
C LYS A 34 14.22 -6.32 9.35
N ARG A 35 14.68 -5.09 9.16
CA ARG A 35 14.03 -4.32 8.09
C ARG A 35 14.10 -5.21 6.86
N PRO A 36 12.96 -5.49 6.17
CA PRO A 36 13.07 -6.01 4.84
C PRO A 36 14.03 -5.06 4.14
N THR A 37 15.24 -5.50 3.90
CA THR A 37 16.02 -4.92 2.84
C THR A 37 15.20 -5.25 1.62
N GLY A 38 14.28 -4.38 1.28
CA GLY A 38 13.90 -4.20 -0.10
C GLY A 38 15.25 -4.16 -0.78
N GLY A 39 15.58 -5.21 -1.53
CA GLY A 39 16.87 -5.29 -2.20
C GLY A 39 17.06 -3.94 -2.82
N ASP A 40 18.27 -3.36 -2.69
CA ASP A 40 18.55 -2.01 -3.15
C ASP A 40 17.69 -1.77 -4.38
N ALA A 41 16.77 -0.79 -4.28
CA ALA A 41 15.81 -0.55 -5.33
C ALA A 41 16.60 -0.38 -6.63
N TYR A 42 16.71 -1.44 -7.39
CA TYR A 42 17.44 -1.42 -8.63
C TYR A 42 16.51 -0.71 -9.62
N ILE A 43 16.41 0.60 -9.49
CA ILE A 43 15.85 1.45 -10.53
C ILE A 43 16.92 1.54 -11.60
N SER A 44 17.01 0.50 -12.39
CA SER A 44 17.84 0.47 -13.59
C SER A 44 16.94 0.80 -14.76
N GLY A 45 16.68 2.09 -14.97
CA GLY A 45 15.87 2.57 -16.07
C GLY A 45 14.65 3.35 -15.60
N ASP A 46 13.86 3.84 -16.54
CA ASP A 46 12.71 4.69 -16.29
C ASP A 46 11.46 3.90 -15.85
N LEU A 47 11.53 2.57 -15.73
CA LEU A 47 10.42 1.69 -15.36
C LEU A 47 10.87 0.58 -14.40
N SER A 48 10.15 0.40 -13.31
CA SER A 48 10.24 -0.77 -12.44
C SER A 48 8.85 -1.31 -12.07
N ILE A 49 8.71 -2.64 -11.98
CA ILE A 49 7.46 -3.34 -11.65
C ILE A 49 7.73 -4.21 -10.44
N HIS A 50 6.97 -4.00 -9.37
CA HIS A 50 7.14 -4.63 -8.08
C HIS A 50 5.93 -5.50 -7.76
N PHE A 51 6.11 -6.80 -7.69
CA PHE A 51 5.10 -7.74 -7.18
C PHE A 51 5.26 -7.79 -5.66
N MET A 52 4.25 -7.29 -4.94
CA MET A 52 4.41 -7.01 -3.52
C MET A 52 4.09 -8.22 -2.66
N GLU A 53 4.87 -8.37 -1.59
CA GLU A 53 4.56 -9.27 -0.49
C GLU A 53 3.57 -8.56 0.43
N LEU A 54 2.47 -9.26 0.79
CA LEU A 54 1.31 -8.65 1.45
C LEU A 54 1.41 -8.61 2.98
N GLY A 55 2.47 -9.19 3.56
CA GLY A 55 2.72 -9.18 5.01
C GLY A 55 1.82 -10.12 5.82
N ASN A 56 1.05 -10.97 5.18
CA ASN A 56 0.18 -11.94 5.82
C ASN A 56 0.19 -13.31 5.10
N ASN A 57 -0.56 -14.30 5.60
CA ASN A 57 -0.60 -15.66 5.06
C ASN A 57 -1.75 -15.91 4.07
N TYR A 58 -2.39 -14.87 3.61
CA TYR A 58 -3.51 -14.97 2.66
C TYR A 58 -3.02 -14.70 1.24
N THR A 59 -3.63 -15.37 0.29
CA THR A 59 -3.39 -15.12 -1.14
C THR A 59 -3.99 -13.77 -1.55
N GLY A 60 -3.41 -13.15 -2.53
CA GLY A 60 -3.89 -11.88 -3.11
C GLY A 60 -2.82 -11.21 -3.95
N ASP A 61 -3.23 -10.23 -4.70
CA ASP A 61 -2.35 -9.48 -5.59
C ASP A 61 -2.25 -8.01 -5.20
N SER A 62 -1.05 -7.48 -5.31
CA SER A 62 -0.77 -6.05 -5.27
C SER A 62 0.51 -5.81 -6.06
N ILE A 63 0.44 -4.95 -7.05
CA ILE A 63 1.55 -4.63 -7.93
C ILE A 63 1.75 -3.12 -7.91
N TYR A 64 2.96 -2.70 -7.59
CA TYR A 64 3.36 -1.32 -7.68
C TYR A 64 4.28 -1.12 -8.89
N ILE A 65 4.03 -0.06 -9.65
CA ILE A 65 4.84 0.30 -10.81
C ILE A 65 5.34 1.72 -10.63
N LYS A 66 6.64 1.92 -10.76
CA LYS A 66 7.27 3.23 -10.86
C LYS A 66 7.72 3.45 -12.30
N ALA A 67 7.19 4.49 -12.95
CA ALA A 67 7.55 4.88 -14.30
C ALA A 67 7.97 6.37 -14.31
N GLY A 68 9.27 6.64 -14.27
CA GLY A 68 9.78 7.99 -14.03
C GLY A 68 9.28 8.53 -12.70
N ASP A 69 8.55 9.65 -12.73
CA ASP A 69 7.91 10.25 -11.54
C ASP A 69 6.52 9.67 -11.26
N THR A 70 5.94 8.89 -12.17
CA THR A 70 4.59 8.32 -12.04
C THR A 70 4.56 7.07 -11.18
N ASP A 71 3.62 7.05 -10.24
CA ASP A 71 3.38 5.98 -9.28
C ASP A 71 2.04 5.29 -9.58
N ILE A 72 2.05 3.98 -9.83
CA ILE A 72 0.87 3.21 -10.23
C ILE A 72 0.68 2.04 -9.25
N LEU A 73 -0.52 1.90 -8.71
CA LEU A 73 -0.89 0.76 -7.88
C LEU A 73 -1.98 -0.07 -8.57
N ILE A 74 -1.73 -1.35 -8.75
CA ILE A 74 -2.68 -2.32 -9.29
C ILE A 74 -3.03 -3.32 -8.21
N ASP A 75 -4.29 -3.37 -7.81
CA ASP A 75 -4.82 -4.14 -6.70
C ASP A 75 -4.15 -3.86 -5.33
N ALA A 76 -4.83 -4.16 -4.26
CA ALA A 76 -4.36 -3.84 -2.91
C ALA A 76 -4.52 -5.01 -1.94
N GLY A 77 -4.39 -6.21 -2.46
CA GLY A 77 -4.21 -7.44 -1.69
C GLY A 77 -5.38 -7.89 -0.86
N SER A 78 -5.06 -8.85 -0.04
CA SER A 78 -5.84 -9.98 0.41
C SER A 78 -6.70 -9.67 1.64
N ARG A 79 -6.28 -8.77 2.48
CA ARG A 79 -6.92 -8.34 3.73
C ARG A 79 -6.63 -6.85 3.97
N ALA A 80 -7.44 -6.21 4.80
CA ALA A 80 -7.20 -4.81 5.14
C ALA A 80 -5.82 -4.55 5.77
N ASP A 81 -5.26 -5.50 6.51
CA ASP A 81 -3.94 -5.40 7.15
C ASP A 81 -2.77 -5.47 6.15
N SER A 82 -2.99 -5.93 4.92
CA SER A 82 -1.96 -5.85 3.87
C SER A 82 -1.58 -4.40 3.54
N THR A 83 -2.46 -3.43 3.79
CA THR A 83 -2.16 -2.01 3.55
C THR A 83 -0.97 -1.50 4.34
N ASP A 84 -0.73 -2.03 5.55
CA ASP A 84 0.41 -1.58 6.38
C ASP A 84 1.75 -1.99 5.74
N THR A 85 1.82 -3.18 5.16
CA THR A 85 3.01 -3.68 4.47
C THR A 85 3.18 -3.03 3.10
N THR A 86 2.11 -2.98 2.31
CA THR A 86 2.15 -2.45 0.94
C THR A 86 2.41 -0.94 0.94
N ALA A 87 1.77 -0.17 1.82
CA ALA A 87 2.03 1.26 1.93
C ALA A 87 3.47 1.55 2.38
N ALA A 88 3.97 0.84 3.41
CA ALA A 88 5.35 1.01 3.86
C ALA A 88 6.38 0.62 2.79
N TYR A 89 6.02 -0.23 1.83
CA TYR A 89 6.84 -0.53 0.68
C TYR A 89 6.79 0.61 -0.35
N ILE A 90 5.60 1.07 -0.70
CA ILE A 90 5.38 2.16 -1.68
C ILE A 90 6.05 3.45 -1.21
N ASP A 91 5.97 3.80 0.08
CA ASP A 91 6.59 4.98 0.69
C ASP A 91 8.12 5.08 0.46
N GLN A 92 8.77 3.98 0.08
CA GLN A 92 10.20 3.98 -0.24
C GLN A 92 10.48 4.58 -1.63
N TYR A 93 9.48 4.66 -2.50
CA TYR A 93 9.57 5.07 -3.90
C TYR A 93 8.69 6.27 -4.23
N CYS A 94 7.44 6.25 -3.77
CA CYS A 94 6.46 7.33 -3.89
C CYS A 94 6.76 8.38 -2.80
N THR A 95 7.53 9.40 -3.14
CA THR A 95 8.08 10.37 -2.16
C THR A 95 7.18 11.55 -1.90
N ASP A 96 6.19 11.79 -2.74
CA ASP A 96 5.20 12.88 -2.63
C ASP A 96 3.85 12.43 -2.07
N GLY A 97 3.64 11.10 -1.94
CA GLY A 97 2.40 10.52 -1.43
C GLY A 97 1.25 10.54 -2.46
N VAL A 98 1.57 10.69 -3.75
CA VAL A 98 0.60 10.69 -4.83
C VAL A 98 0.71 9.39 -5.64
N LEU A 99 -0.42 8.76 -5.90
CA LEU A 99 -0.55 7.68 -6.88
C LEU A 99 -1.29 8.25 -8.09
N GLU A 100 -0.59 8.47 -9.20
CA GLU A 100 -1.19 9.00 -10.42
C GLU A 100 -2.24 8.06 -10.99
N TYR A 101 -2.01 6.75 -10.83
CA TYR A 101 -2.97 5.73 -11.26
C TYR A 101 -3.17 4.67 -10.19
N VAL A 102 -4.44 4.40 -9.89
CA VAL A 102 -4.86 3.27 -9.07
C VAL A 102 -5.81 2.40 -9.86
N ILE A 103 -5.52 1.11 -9.96
CA ILE A 103 -6.29 0.17 -10.78
C ILE A 103 -6.82 -0.96 -9.88
N ALA A 104 -8.15 -1.14 -9.85
CA ALA A 104 -8.76 -2.33 -9.28
C ALA A 104 -9.19 -3.25 -10.42
N THR A 105 -8.61 -4.46 -10.49
CA THR A 105 -8.83 -5.36 -11.63
C THR A 105 -10.17 -6.06 -11.57
N HIS A 106 -10.62 -6.46 -10.37
CA HIS A 106 -11.93 -7.07 -10.13
C HIS A 106 -12.31 -7.01 -8.63
N ALA A 107 -13.54 -7.39 -8.30
CA ALA A 107 -14.15 -7.17 -6.99
C ALA A 107 -13.88 -8.26 -5.95
N ASP A 108 -12.99 -9.21 -6.19
CA ASP A 108 -12.72 -10.26 -5.23
C ASP A 108 -11.86 -9.73 -4.07
N GLN A 109 -12.07 -10.30 -2.89
CA GLN A 109 -11.47 -9.82 -1.66
C GLN A 109 -9.94 -9.74 -1.74
N ASP A 110 -9.32 -10.69 -2.37
CA ASP A 110 -7.88 -10.82 -2.53
C ASP A 110 -7.25 -9.77 -3.47
N HIS A 111 -8.08 -8.88 -4.02
CA HIS A 111 -7.67 -7.74 -4.85
C HIS A 111 -8.10 -6.39 -4.28
N ILE A 112 -9.28 -6.30 -3.63
CA ILE A 112 -9.83 -5.02 -3.18
C ILE A 112 -9.79 -4.80 -1.67
N ALA A 113 -9.34 -5.76 -0.85
CA ALA A 113 -9.44 -5.63 0.60
C ALA A 113 -8.61 -4.46 1.16
N GLY A 114 -7.46 -4.15 0.57
CA GLY A 114 -6.66 -3.01 0.95
C GLY A 114 -7.24 -1.66 0.50
N PHE A 115 -8.04 -1.64 -0.56
CA PHE A 115 -8.82 -0.45 -0.94
C PHE A 115 -10.03 -0.24 -0.02
N ALA A 116 -10.62 -1.31 0.51
CA ALA A 116 -11.71 -1.22 1.47
C ALA A 116 -11.25 -0.82 2.88
N GLY A 117 -10.03 -1.16 3.24
CA GLY A 117 -9.48 -0.86 4.56
C GLY A 117 -10.28 -1.41 5.74
N SER A 118 -9.95 -0.94 6.92
CA SER A 118 -10.67 -1.22 8.17
C SER A 118 -10.37 -0.14 9.22
N ASN A 119 -11.06 -0.17 10.36
CA ASN A 119 -10.81 0.76 11.47
C ASN A 119 -9.37 0.69 12.03
N SER A 120 -8.69 -0.44 11.88
CA SER A 120 -7.32 -0.64 12.37
C SER A 120 -6.25 -0.49 11.28
N SER A 121 -6.65 -0.62 10.02
CA SER A 121 -5.75 -0.53 8.87
C SER A 121 -6.44 0.33 7.81
N PRO A 122 -6.12 1.64 7.75
CA PRO A 122 -6.70 2.56 6.77
C PRO A 122 -6.52 2.05 5.33
N SER A 123 -7.46 2.41 4.47
CA SER A 123 -7.43 2.02 3.05
C SER A 123 -6.22 2.62 2.32
N MET A 124 -5.88 2.08 1.15
CA MET A 124 -4.86 2.71 0.31
C MET A 124 -5.31 4.09 -0.19
N PHE A 125 -6.62 4.31 -0.36
CA PHE A 125 -7.19 5.62 -0.69
C PHE A 125 -7.06 6.65 0.45
N ASP A 126 -7.01 6.20 1.72
CA ASP A 126 -6.76 7.08 2.86
C ASP A 126 -5.26 7.43 3.02
N ARG A 127 -4.39 6.56 2.52
CA ARG A 127 -2.93 6.68 2.72
C ARG A 127 -2.24 7.50 1.66
N PHE A 128 -2.79 7.50 0.44
CA PHE A 128 -2.23 8.20 -0.71
C PHE A 128 -3.27 9.08 -1.37
N THR A 129 -2.83 10.20 -1.90
CA THR A 129 -3.64 10.97 -2.83
C THR A 129 -3.72 10.22 -4.16
N CYS A 130 -4.91 9.98 -4.67
CA CYS A 130 -5.10 9.29 -5.95
C CYS A 130 -5.56 10.30 -7.00
N GLU A 131 -4.91 10.35 -8.17
CA GLU A 131 -5.32 11.24 -9.25
C GLU A 131 -6.33 10.58 -10.20
N THR A 132 -6.02 9.39 -10.70
CA THR A 132 -6.89 8.63 -11.60
C THR A 132 -7.10 7.23 -11.08
N ILE A 133 -8.36 6.86 -10.88
CA ILE A 133 -8.75 5.52 -10.43
C ILE A 133 -9.47 4.82 -11.57
N ILE A 134 -8.99 3.63 -11.95
CA ILE A 134 -9.60 2.80 -13.01
C ILE A 134 -10.12 1.51 -12.35
N THR A 135 -11.40 1.23 -12.53
CA THR A 135 -12.02 0.06 -11.91
C THR A 135 -12.62 -0.89 -12.93
N PHE A 136 -12.89 -2.12 -12.48
CA PHE A 136 -13.66 -3.09 -13.27
C PHE A 136 -15.08 -2.56 -13.58
N ASN A 137 -15.66 -3.01 -14.69
CA ASN A 137 -17.00 -2.57 -15.12
C ASN A 137 -18.14 -3.41 -14.53
N LEU A 138 -17.93 -4.71 -14.36
CA LEU A 138 -18.94 -5.64 -13.91
C LEU A 138 -18.49 -6.43 -12.67
N THR A 139 -19.44 -6.70 -11.78
CA THR A 139 -19.24 -7.59 -10.65
C THR A 139 -20.54 -8.27 -10.25
N ASN A 140 -20.46 -9.45 -9.66
CA ASN A 140 -21.55 -10.14 -8.99
C ASN A 140 -21.56 -9.92 -7.47
N GLN A 141 -20.64 -9.12 -6.94
CA GLN A 141 -20.58 -8.80 -5.53
C GLN A 141 -21.78 -7.96 -5.11
N LYS A 142 -22.25 -8.19 -3.88
CA LYS A 142 -23.41 -7.50 -3.31
C LYS A 142 -22.93 -6.44 -2.32
N MET A 143 -23.72 -5.38 -2.19
CA MET A 143 -23.50 -4.33 -1.18
C MET A 143 -23.79 -4.80 0.24
N GLU A 144 -24.72 -5.75 0.41
CA GLU A 144 -25.15 -6.24 1.71
C GLU A 144 -25.07 -7.76 1.81
N THR A 145 -24.76 -8.23 3.00
CA THR A 145 -24.88 -9.65 3.37
C THR A 145 -26.35 -10.05 3.52
N ALA A 146 -26.65 -11.34 3.63
CA ALA A 146 -27.99 -11.83 3.88
C ALA A 146 -28.62 -11.30 5.19
N SER A 147 -27.79 -10.83 6.15
CA SER A 147 -28.21 -10.21 7.41
C SER A 147 -28.31 -8.67 7.34
N GLY A 148 -28.16 -8.07 6.17
CA GLY A 148 -28.24 -6.62 5.97
C GLY A 148 -27.00 -5.82 6.41
N ASN A 149 -25.87 -6.47 6.65
CA ASN A 149 -24.63 -5.78 6.98
C ASN A 149 -23.85 -5.43 5.70
N PRO A 150 -23.12 -4.31 5.66
CA PRO A 150 -22.24 -3.99 4.54
C PRO A 150 -21.22 -5.10 4.27
N THR A 151 -21.02 -5.40 3.01
CA THR A 151 -19.97 -6.34 2.57
C THR A 151 -18.60 -5.65 2.48
N LEU A 152 -17.55 -6.40 2.17
CA LEU A 152 -16.26 -5.82 1.82
C LEU A 152 -16.39 -4.94 0.57
N TYR A 153 -17.16 -5.40 -0.42
CA TYR A 153 -17.40 -4.64 -1.64
C TYR A 153 -18.10 -3.31 -1.36
N ALA A 154 -19.09 -3.27 -0.45
CA ALA A 154 -19.71 -2.02 -0.05
C ALA A 154 -18.70 -1.02 0.53
N LYS A 155 -17.82 -1.49 1.43
CA LYS A 155 -16.78 -0.64 2.01
C LYS A 155 -15.78 -0.14 0.95
N TYR A 156 -15.43 -0.98 -0.01
CA TYR A 156 -14.62 -0.57 -1.15
C TYR A 156 -15.27 0.54 -1.96
N VAL A 157 -16.58 0.41 -2.25
CA VAL A 157 -17.33 1.44 -3.00
C VAL A 157 -17.42 2.74 -2.21
N ASP A 158 -17.63 2.67 -0.88
CA ASP A 158 -17.64 3.85 -0.02
C ASP A 158 -16.28 4.56 -0.06
N GLN A 159 -15.17 3.83 0.08
CA GLN A 159 -13.81 4.37 0.03
C GLN A 159 -13.44 4.92 -1.35
N LEU A 160 -13.86 4.27 -2.42
CA LEU A 160 -13.72 4.80 -3.79
C LEU A 160 -14.46 6.13 -3.94
N GLN A 161 -15.68 6.23 -3.42
CA GLN A 161 -16.46 7.47 -3.50
C GLN A 161 -15.81 8.59 -2.68
N GLU A 162 -15.26 8.30 -1.50
CA GLU A 162 -14.51 9.27 -0.69
C GLU A 162 -13.28 9.80 -1.45
N ALA A 163 -12.54 8.94 -2.15
CA ALA A 163 -11.41 9.34 -2.99
C ALA A 163 -11.85 10.25 -4.16
N VAL A 164 -12.97 9.93 -4.80
CA VAL A 164 -13.56 10.76 -5.87
C VAL A 164 -14.01 12.12 -5.32
N ASP A 165 -14.66 12.14 -4.17
CA ASP A 165 -15.08 13.39 -3.50
C ASP A 165 -13.88 14.24 -3.07
N ALA A 166 -12.74 13.61 -2.80
CA ALA A 166 -11.47 14.28 -2.53
C ALA A 166 -10.76 14.82 -3.79
N GLY A 167 -11.25 14.48 -4.99
CA GLY A 167 -10.77 15.03 -6.26
C GLY A 167 -10.19 14.03 -7.25
N ALA A 168 -10.19 12.73 -6.94
CA ALA A 168 -9.75 11.71 -7.89
C ALA A 168 -10.69 11.62 -9.09
N THR A 169 -10.14 11.44 -10.26
CA THR A 169 -10.90 11.13 -11.48
C THR A 169 -11.15 9.62 -11.53
N HIS A 170 -12.39 9.20 -11.71
CA HIS A 170 -12.75 7.78 -11.76
C HIS A 170 -13.27 7.38 -13.13
N TYR A 171 -12.73 6.27 -13.65
CA TYR A 171 -13.19 5.62 -14.87
C TYR A 171 -13.37 4.12 -14.61
N THR A 172 -14.26 3.50 -15.39
CA THR A 172 -14.23 2.04 -15.55
C THR A 172 -13.25 1.68 -16.68
N ALA A 173 -12.66 0.50 -16.61
CA ALA A 173 -11.79 0.01 -17.68
C ALA A 173 -12.54 -0.12 -19.02
N LEU A 174 -13.86 -0.34 -18.99
CA LEU A 174 -14.69 -0.33 -20.22
C LEU A 174 -14.74 1.07 -20.86
N GLN A 175 -14.92 2.14 -20.04
CA GLN A 175 -14.85 3.51 -20.54
C GLN A 175 -13.46 3.80 -21.15
N CYS A 176 -12.39 3.34 -20.49
CA CYS A 176 -11.03 3.47 -21.04
C CYS A 176 -10.89 2.74 -22.38
N CYS A 177 -11.33 1.49 -22.48
CA CYS A 177 -11.26 0.71 -23.73
C CYS A 177 -12.01 1.37 -24.89
N ASN A 178 -13.10 2.07 -24.60
CA ASN A 178 -13.97 2.73 -25.59
C ASN A 178 -13.64 4.21 -25.82
N ASN A 179 -12.74 4.81 -25.03
CA ASN A 179 -12.48 6.26 -24.96
C ASN A 179 -13.74 7.08 -24.70
N GLU A 180 -14.55 6.67 -23.70
CA GLU A 180 -15.82 7.30 -23.33
C GLU A 180 -15.64 8.24 -22.12
N ASP A 181 -16.46 9.27 -22.04
CA ASP A 181 -16.57 10.19 -20.89
C ASP A 181 -15.26 10.88 -20.49
N GLY A 182 -14.33 11.06 -21.42
CA GLY A 182 -13.00 11.62 -21.16
C GLY A 182 -11.94 10.60 -20.77
N ALA A 183 -12.34 9.33 -20.59
CA ALA A 183 -11.38 8.24 -20.39
C ALA A 183 -10.53 8.01 -21.66
N GLN A 184 -9.33 7.51 -21.46
CA GLN A 184 -8.40 7.17 -22.54
C GLN A 184 -8.03 5.69 -22.42
N ARG A 185 -7.84 5.04 -23.57
CA ARG A 185 -7.35 3.66 -23.62
C ARG A 185 -5.85 3.58 -23.34
N VAL A 186 -5.11 4.58 -23.78
CA VAL A 186 -3.65 4.68 -23.65
C VAL A 186 -3.32 5.89 -22.81
N PHE A 187 -2.52 5.68 -21.78
CA PHE A 187 -2.00 6.73 -20.90
C PHE A 187 -0.48 6.78 -21.05
N GLU A 188 0.07 7.94 -21.39
CA GLU A 188 1.50 8.17 -21.28
C GLU A 188 1.85 8.34 -19.80
N VAL A 189 2.59 7.38 -19.24
CA VAL A 189 2.92 7.36 -17.80
C VAL A 189 4.33 7.87 -17.52
N SER A 190 5.19 7.92 -18.54
CA SER A 190 6.50 8.57 -18.52
C SER A 190 6.99 8.77 -19.95
N ASP A 191 8.09 9.47 -20.17
CA ASP A 191 8.66 9.71 -21.49
C ASP A 191 8.92 8.40 -22.25
N GLY A 192 8.11 8.14 -23.28
CA GLY A 192 8.17 6.94 -24.09
C GLY A 192 7.65 5.66 -23.42
N ILE A 193 6.97 5.77 -22.27
CA ILE A 193 6.33 4.64 -21.57
C ILE A 193 4.82 4.86 -21.55
N GLU A 194 4.08 3.91 -22.11
CA GLU A 194 2.62 3.95 -22.18
C GLU A 194 2.01 2.79 -21.38
N MET A 195 0.91 3.08 -20.70
CA MET A 195 0.01 2.10 -20.10
C MET A 195 -1.24 1.99 -20.98
N GLU A 196 -1.51 0.82 -21.52
CA GLU A 196 -2.71 0.56 -22.33
C GLU A 196 -3.69 -0.35 -21.59
N ILE A 197 -4.96 0.06 -21.52
CA ILE A 197 -6.04 -0.77 -21.01
C ILE A 197 -6.55 -1.66 -22.15
N LEU A 198 -6.16 -2.92 -22.13
CA LEU A 198 -6.44 -3.85 -23.23
C LEU A 198 -7.83 -4.48 -23.12
N TYR A 199 -8.26 -4.77 -21.91
CA TYR A 199 -9.45 -5.57 -21.67
C TYR A 199 -10.00 -5.42 -20.24
N ASN A 200 -11.30 -5.38 -20.12
CA ASN A 200 -12.02 -5.57 -18.88
C ASN A 200 -13.45 -6.04 -19.18
N TYR A 201 -13.91 -7.06 -18.47
CA TYR A 201 -15.31 -7.49 -18.45
C TYR A 201 -16.08 -6.88 -17.30
#